data_92f6f5743d0a6d81c85a1345e6a1164e
#
_entry.id   92f6f5743d0a6d81c85a1345e6a1164e
#
_cell.length_a   1.000
_cell.length_b   1.000
_cell.length_c   1.000
_cell.angle_alpha   90.00
_cell.angle_beta   90.00
_cell.angle_gamma   90.00
#
_symmetry.space_group_name_H-M   'P 1'
#
loop_
_entity.id
_entity.type
_entity.pdbx_description
1 polymer ?
#
loop_
_entity_poly.entity_id
_entity_poly.type
_entity_poly.pdbx_seq_one_letter_code
_entity_poly.pdbx_strand_id
1 'polypeptide(L)'
;DFDASVDESFLPEIIRLCKENGIRLILVHERTLLFPSAAAEPKALQAYKRVLAEYLQANNIALLDFSYDPRLPEEYFTDVLHMNAAGKAAFTQLLAEALKPLMQSGQ
;
A
#
# COMPACT_ATOMS: atom_id res chain seq x y z
N ASP A 1 20.21 -5.14 -3.47
CA ASP A 1 19.61 -6.15 -2.63
C ASP A 1 18.32 -5.62 -2.00
N PHE A 2 17.22 -6.22 -2.35
CA PHE A 2 15.91 -5.73 -1.93
C PHE A 2 15.63 -5.98 -0.44
N ASP A 3 16.17 -7.05 0.12
CA ASP A 3 16.06 -7.31 1.55
C ASP A 3 16.77 -6.20 2.33
N ALA A 4 17.98 -5.85 1.88
CA ALA A 4 18.75 -4.78 2.51
C ALA A 4 18.02 -3.43 2.36
N SER A 5 17.34 -3.20 1.23
CA SER A 5 16.60 -1.95 1.03
C SER A 5 15.47 -1.79 2.05
N VAL A 6 14.77 -2.87 2.38
CA VAL A 6 13.72 -2.82 3.40
C VAL A 6 14.34 -2.58 4.78
N ASP A 7 15.39 -3.33 5.11
CA ASP A 7 16.04 -3.23 6.43
C ASP A 7 16.69 -1.87 6.65
N GLU A 8 17.20 -1.24 5.58
CA GLU A 8 17.86 0.06 5.68
C GLU A 8 16.88 1.23 5.58
N SER A 9 15.60 0.95 5.31
CA SER A 9 14.58 2.02 5.25
C SER A 9 14.20 2.47 6.65
N PHE A 10 13.36 3.49 6.72
CA PHE A 10 12.80 3.93 8.01
C PHE A 10 11.71 3.01 8.54
N LEU A 11 11.30 2.01 7.76
CA LEU A 11 10.16 1.17 8.10
C LEU A 11 10.36 0.39 9.41
N PRO A 12 11.51 -0.29 9.66
CA PRO A 12 11.71 -0.98 10.93
C PRO A 12 11.57 -0.05 12.12
N GLU A 13 12.07 1.19 12.02
CA GLU A 13 11.99 2.16 13.10
C GLU A 13 10.55 2.61 13.32
N ILE A 14 9.80 2.85 12.25
CA ILE A 14 8.38 3.23 12.35
C ILE A 14 7.59 2.10 13.02
N ILE A 15 7.86 0.86 12.64
CA ILE A 15 7.17 -0.30 13.22
C ILE A 15 7.46 -0.38 14.72
N ARG A 16 8.73 -0.20 15.12
CA ARG A 16 9.11 -0.23 16.51
C ARG A 16 8.39 0.84 17.32
N LEU A 17 8.38 2.07 16.81
CA LEU A 17 7.72 3.19 17.49
C LEU A 17 6.22 2.97 17.63
N CYS A 18 5.58 2.43 16.59
CA CYS A 18 4.16 2.14 16.65
C CYS A 18 3.85 1.08 17.71
N LYS A 19 4.64 0.01 17.75
CA LYS A 19 4.45 -1.05 18.73
C LYS A 19 4.64 -0.55 20.15
N GLU A 20 5.68 0.26 20.38
CA GLU A 20 5.97 0.79 21.70
C GLU A 20 4.89 1.74 22.21
N ASN A 21 4.16 2.37 21.29
CA ASN A 21 3.16 3.37 21.65
C ASN A 21 1.72 2.88 21.45
N GLY A 22 1.54 1.59 21.20
CA GLY A 22 0.20 1.02 21.04
C GLY A 22 -0.52 1.55 19.79
N ILE A 23 0.21 1.94 18.76
CA ILE A 23 -0.34 2.47 17.52
C ILE A 23 -0.41 1.36 16.48
N ARG A 24 -1.58 1.18 15.86
CA ARG A 24 -1.72 0.22 14.78
C ARG A 24 -1.28 0.85 13.48
N LEU A 25 -0.29 0.22 12.82
CA LEU A 25 0.21 0.67 11.53
C LEU A 25 -0.44 -0.12 10.41
N ILE A 26 -0.92 0.58 9.41
CA ILE A 26 -1.50 -0.02 8.20
C ILE A 26 -0.86 0.69 7.01
N LEU A 27 -0.31 -0.08 6.08
CA LEU A 27 0.26 0.48 4.86
C LEU A 27 -0.75 0.40 3.72
N VAL A 28 -0.70 1.39 2.84
CA VAL A 28 -1.61 1.48 1.70
C VAL A 28 -0.79 1.73 0.44
N HIS A 29 -1.01 0.89 -0.59
CA HIS A 29 -0.49 1.16 -1.94
C HIS A 29 -1.61 1.77 -2.76
N GLU A 30 -1.46 3.02 -3.15
CA GLU A 30 -2.42 3.70 -4.03
C GLU A 30 -2.24 3.22 -5.47
N ARG A 31 -3.29 3.37 -6.28
CA ARG A 31 -3.19 3.09 -7.70
C ARG A 31 -2.46 4.23 -8.40
N THR A 32 -1.60 3.87 -9.35
CA THR A 32 -1.02 4.79 -10.33
C THR A 32 -1.21 4.18 -11.72
N LEU A 33 -0.95 4.98 -12.76
CA LEU A 33 -1.05 4.50 -14.14
C LEU A 33 0.32 4.26 -14.77
N LEU A 34 1.36 4.08 -13.93
CA LEU A 34 2.73 3.87 -14.43
C LEU A 34 2.87 2.59 -15.24
N PHE A 35 2.17 1.53 -14.84
CA PHE A 35 2.22 0.25 -15.53
C PHE A 35 0.79 -0.26 -15.73
N PRO A 36 0.52 -0.98 -16.85
CA PRO A 36 -0.84 -1.48 -17.10
C PRO A 36 -1.25 -2.63 -16.17
N SER A 37 -0.28 -3.35 -15.60
CA SER A 37 -0.57 -4.47 -14.70
C SER A 37 0.66 -4.79 -13.88
N ALA A 38 0.49 -5.60 -12.84
CA ALA A 38 1.61 -6.06 -12.02
C ALA A 38 2.63 -6.84 -12.87
N ALA A 39 2.15 -7.61 -13.84
CA ALA A 39 3.04 -8.39 -14.70
C ALA A 39 3.94 -7.52 -15.58
N ALA A 40 3.51 -6.28 -15.86
CA ALA A 40 4.28 -5.35 -16.68
C ALA A 40 5.34 -4.58 -15.88
N GLU A 41 5.34 -4.70 -14.56
CA GLU A 41 6.35 -4.03 -13.73
C GLU A 41 7.74 -4.64 -13.98
N PRO A 42 8.82 -3.83 -13.85
CA PRO A 42 10.18 -4.37 -13.89
C PRO A 42 10.36 -5.47 -12.86
N LYS A 43 11.20 -6.46 -13.19
CA LYS A 43 11.43 -7.60 -12.28
C LYS A 43 11.96 -7.15 -10.93
N ALA A 44 12.80 -6.12 -10.91
CA ALA A 44 13.34 -5.58 -9.66
C ALA A 44 12.23 -5.03 -8.77
N LEU A 45 11.24 -4.35 -9.35
CA LEU A 45 10.12 -3.80 -8.59
C LEU A 45 9.23 -4.93 -8.07
N GLN A 46 8.97 -5.95 -8.90
CA GLN A 46 8.18 -7.11 -8.47
C GLN A 46 8.84 -7.79 -7.27
N ALA A 47 10.16 -7.96 -7.32
CA ALA A 47 10.91 -8.58 -6.24
C ALA A 47 10.85 -7.75 -4.97
N TYR A 48 11.01 -6.45 -5.08
CA TYR A 48 10.92 -5.54 -3.93
C TYR A 48 9.56 -5.61 -3.27
N LYS A 49 8.50 -5.58 -4.07
CA LYS A 49 7.13 -5.64 -3.54
C LYS A 49 6.85 -6.95 -2.81
N ARG A 50 7.38 -8.05 -3.34
CA ARG A 50 7.23 -9.36 -2.69
C ARG A 50 7.92 -9.38 -1.33
N VAL A 51 9.18 -8.91 -1.28
CA VAL A 51 9.93 -8.85 -0.03
C VAL A 51 9.23 -7.96 0.99
N LEU A 52 8.74 -6.81 0.54
CA LEU A 52 8.02 -5.89 1.42
C LEU A 52 6.76 -6.55 1.99
N ALA A 53 5.98 -7.23 1.15
CA ALA A 53 4.76 -7.90 1.60
C ALA A 53 5.07 -8.98 2.64
N GLU A 54 6.13 -9.75 2.42
CA GLU A 54 6.55 -10.78 3.37
C GLU A 54 7.00 -10.18 4.69
N TYR A 55 7.73 -9.07 4.63
CA TYR A 55 8.21 -8.37 5.80
C TYR A 55 7.04 -7.82 6.63
N LEU A 56 6.05 -7.21 5.97
CA LEU A 56 4.89 -6.68 6.66
C LEU A 56 4.06 -7.80 7.29
N GLN A 57 3.90 -8.91 6.59
CA GLN A 57 3.17 -10.06 7.11
C GLN A 57 3.88 -10.62 8.36
N ALA A 58 5.21 -10.73 8.31
CA ALA A 58 5.99 -11.22 9.43
C ALA A 58 5.88 -10.31 10.67
N ASN A 59 5.57 -9.04 10.46
CA ASN A 59 5.40 -8.07 11.53
C ASN A 59 3.94 -7.78 11.86
N ASN A 60 3.01 -8.54 11.29
CA ASN A 60 1.57 -8.42 11.54
C ASN A 60 1.02 -7.05 11.14
N ILE A 61 1.53 -6.50 10.05
CA ILE A 61 1.10 -5.21 9.52
C ILE A 61 0.25 -5.44 8.28
N ALA A 62 -0.98 -4.91 8.27
CA ALA A 62 -1.86 -5.01 7.13
C ALA A 62 -1.35 -4.15 5.99
N LEU A 63 -1.43 -4.68 4.77
CA LEU A 63 -1.13 -3.94 3.55
C LEU A 63 -2.40 -3.91 2.71
N LEU A 64 -2.91 -2.72 2.45
CA LEU A 64 -4.06 -2.52 1.57
C LEU A 64 -3.53 -2.10 0.20
N ASP A 65 -3.69 -2.98 -0.78
CA ASP A 65 -3.10 -2.77 -2.09
C ASP A 65 -4.16 -2.44 -3.12
N PHE A 66 -4.19 -1.17 -3.55
CA PHE A 66 -5.09 -0.69 -4.58
C PHE A 66 -4.36 -0.45 -5.91
N SER A 67 -3.14 -0.97 -6.06
CA SER A 67 -2.26 -0.66 -7.20
C SER A 67 -2.91 -0.86 -8.55
N TYR A 68 -3.74 -1.87 -8.70
CA TYR A 68 -4.39 -2.20 -9.99
C TYR A 68 -5.89 -2.41 -9.82
N ASP A 69 -6.47 -1.75 -8.83
CA ASP A 69 -7.90 -1.92 -8.53
C ASP A 69 -8.76 -1.36 -9.66
N PRO A 70 -9.58 -2.19 -10.33
CA PRO A 70 -10.38 -1.74 -11.47
C PRO A 70 -11.49 -0.76 -11.08
N ARG A 71 -11.78 -0.62 -9.79
CA ARG A 71 -12.75 0.38 -9.31
C ARG A 71 -12.18 1.79 -9.33
N LEU A 72 -10.88 1.93 -9.67
CA LEU A 72 -10.20 3.22 -9.84
C LEU A 72 -9.71 3.30 -11.30
N PRO A 73 -10.62 3.49 -12.27
CA PRO A 73 -10.24 3.47 -13.68
C PRO A 73 -9.45 4.70 -14.10
N GLU A 74 -8.90 4.63 -15.33
CA GLU A 74 -8.02 5.68 -15.85
C GLU A 74 -8.65 7.07 -15.83
N GLU A 75 -9.96 7.15 -16.06
CA GLU A 75 -10.65 8.44 -16.07
C GLU A 75 -10.66 9.14 -14.72
N TYR A 76 -10.27 8.47 -13.65
CA TYR A 76 -10.13 9.09 -12.33
C TYR A 76 -8.78 9.77 -12.11
N PHE A 77 -7.95 9.85 -13.16
CA PHE A 77 -6.59 10.38 -13.02
C PHE A 77 -6.38 11.61 -13.91
N THR A 78 -5.64 12.61 -13.39
CA THR A 78 -5.23 13.78 -14.17
C THR A 78 -3.94 13.51 -14.94
N ASP A 79 -3.07 12.66 -14.35
CA ASP A 79 -1.84 12.19 -14.99
C ASP A 79 -1.53 10.81 -14.40
N VAL A 80 -0.36 10.24 -14.73
CA VAL A 80 -0.04 8.86 -14.34
C VAL A 80 0.09 8.66 -12.84
N LEU A 81 0.25 9.73 -12.06
CA LEU A 81 0.48 9.65 -10.63
C LEU A 81 -0.62 10.28 -9.78
N HIS A 82 -1.47 11.12 -10.36
CA HIS A 82 -2.39 11.95 -9.57
C HIS A 82 -3.85 11.73 -9.94
N MET A 83 -4.66 11.48 -8.94
CA MET A 83 -6.11 11.35 -9.12
C MET A 83 -6.76 12.73 -9.22
N ASN A 84 -7.84 12.79 -10.02
CA ASN A 84 -8.70 13.97 -10.05
C ASN A 84 -9.66 13.92 -8.85
N ALA A 85 -10.56 14.91 -8.76
CA ALA A 85 -11.49 14.99 -7.63
C ALA A 85 -12.37 13.75 -7.50
N ALA A 86 -12.87 13.23 -8.63
CA ALA A 86 -13.71 12.04 -8.64
C ALA A 86 -12.92 10.81 -8.18
N GLY A 87 -11.67 10.70 -8.63
CA GLY A 87 -10.79 9.60 -8.22
C GLY A 87 -10.48 9.64 -6.73
N LYS A 88 -10.20 10.81 -6.20
CA LYS A 88 -9.94 10.97 -4.76
C LYS A 88 -11.15 10.58 -3.93
N ALA A 89 -12.35 10.96 -4.37
CA ALA A 89 -13.57 10.61 -3.67
C ALA A 89 -13.80 9.09 -3.70
N ALA A 90 -13.61 8.47 -4.86
CA ALA A 90 -13.75 7.02 -4.99
C ALA A 90 -12.74 6.27 -4.14
N PHE A 91 -11.48 6.70 -4.17
CA PHE A 91 -10.43 6.06 -3.38
C PHE A 91 -10.71 6.20 -1.88
N THR A 92 -11.13 7.37 -1.43
CA THR A 92 -11.47 7.61 -0.03
C THR A 92 -12.56 6.64 0.43
N GLN A 93 -13.58 6.44 -0.41
CA GLN A 93 -14.67 5.52 -0.09
C GLN A 93 -14.16 4.08 0.01
N LEU A 94 -13.36 3.64 -0.96
CA LEU A 94 -12.80 2.29 -0.96
C LEU A 94 -11.90 2.07 0.25
N LEU A 95 -11.09 3.06 0.57
CA LEU A 95 -10.18 2.98 1.71
C LEU A 95 -10.97 2.88 3.02
N ALA A 96 -12.01 3.70 3.18
CA ALA A 96 -12.85 3.65 4.37
C ALA A 96 -13.49 2.28 4.54
N GLU A 97 -13.99 1.69 3.45
CA GLU A 97 -14.59 0.37 3.48
C GLU A 97 -13.56 -0.71 3.85
N ALA A 98 -12.34 -0.60 3.33
CA ALA A 98 -11.29 -1.58 3.60
C ALA A 98 -10.78 -1.46 5.05
N LEU A 99 -10.77 -0.26 5.60
CA LEU A 99 -10.31 -0.03 6.97
C LEU A 99 -11.30 -0.52 8.03
N LYS A 100 -12.59 -0.54 7.69
CA LYS A 100 -13.65 -0.85 8.65
C LYS A 100 -13.44 -2.18 9.38
N PRO A 101 -13.25 -3.33 8.66
CA PRO A 101 -13.03 -4.60 9.37
C PRO A 101 -11.74 -4.62 10.15
N LEU A 102 -10.70 -3.90 9.71
CA LEU A 102 -9.43 -3.85 10.42
C LEU A 102 -9.57 -3.08 11.74
N MET A 103 -10.35 -2.02 11.74
CA MET A 103 -10.58 -1.23 12.95
C MET A 103 -11.47 -1.96 13.94
N GLN A 104 -12.40 -2.77 13.46
CA GLN A 104 -13.29 -3.55 14.32
C GLN A 104 -12.58 -4.72 14.98
N SER A 105 -11.59 -5.32 14.30
CA SER A 105 -10.86 -6.48 14.80
C SER A 105 -9.54 -6.10 15.47
N GLY A 106 -9.16 -4.84 15.42
CA GLY A 106 -7.82 -4.39 15.79
C GLY A 106 -7.65 -4.01 17.25
N GLN A 107 -8.09 -4.79 18.10
CA GLN A 107 -8.00 -4.53 19.56
C GLN A 107 -6.59 -4.64 20.11
#